data_304c62e44612fe6ff97122105b3d5144
#
_entry.id   304c62e44612fe6ff97122105b3d5144
#
_cell.length_a   1.000
_cell.length_b   1.000
_cell.length_c   1.000
_cell.angle_alpha   90.00
_cell.angle_beta   90.00
_cell.angle_gamma   90.00
#
_symmetry.space_group_name_H-M   'P 1'
#
loop_
_entity.id
_entity.type
_entity.pdbx_description
1 polymer ?
#
loop_
_entity_poly.entity_id
_entity_poly.type
_entity_poly.pdbx_seq_one_letter_code
_entity_poly.pdbx_strand_id
1 'polypeptide(L)'
;MKLLLDENLFDRIINKIIDLYPASKHIKTLALTNTDDAVIWEYAKGNNFIIVSKDADFHQRSLLYGQPPKFIVLRIGNSPTTKIAQALRDNFDTISQFALNEVESILVLNSSS
;
A
#
# COMPACT_ATOMS: atom_id res chain seq x y z
N MET A 1 -2.72 4.39 11.23
CA MET A 1 -2.23 4.23 9.84
C MET A 1 -2.56 2.83 9.37
N LYS A 2 -3.32 2.72 8.31
CA LYS A 2 -3.73 1.43 7.76
C LYS A 2 -3.40 1.32 6.28
N LEU A 3 -2.93 0.14 5.90
CA LEU A 3 -2.53 -0.15 4.53
C LEU A 3 -3.60 -1.00 3.85
N LEU A 4 -3.84 -0.72 2.57
CA LEU A 4 -4.68 -1.54 1.72
C LEU A 4 -3.79 -2.20 0.67
N LEU A 5 -3.62 -3.50 0.79
CA LEU A 5 -2.74 -4.26 -0.09
C LEU A 5 -3.47 -4.68 -1.36
N ASP A 6 -2.85 -4.40 -2.50
CA ASP A 6 -3.38 -4.74 -3.82
C ASP A 6 -3.26 -6.25 -4.09
N GLU A 7 -3.97 -6.74 -5.09
CA GLU A 7 -4.06 -8.17 -5.40
C GLU A 7 -2.74 -8.79 -5.86
N ASN A 8 -1.77 -8.00 -6.32
CA ASN A 8 -0.45 -8.51 -6.68
C ASN A 8 0.42 -8.84 -5.47
N LEU A 9 -0.07 -8.58 -4.26
CA LEU A 9 0.57 -8.95 -3.01
C LEU A 9 -0.23 -10.09 -2.37
N PHE A 10 0.45 -10.99 -1.66
CA PHE A 10 -0.25 -12.07 -0.96
C PHE A 10 -0.96 -11.53 0.28
N ASP A 11 -2.18 -12.01 0.52
CA ASP A 11 -3.02 -11.56 1.64
C ASP A 11 -2.43 -11.90 3.00
N ARG A 12 -1.64 -12.98 3.09
CA ARG A 12 -0.98 -13.36 4.35
C ARG A 12 0.06 -12.36 4.83
N ILE A 13 0.47 -11.40 3.99
CA ILE A 13 1.34 -10.31 4.43
C ILE A 13 0.69 -9.55 5.58
N ILE A 14 -0.63 -9.41 5.55
CA ILE A 14 -1.37 -8.69 6.60
C ILE A 14 -1.05 -9.22 7.99
N ASN A 15 -1.04 -10.54 8.16
CA ASN A 15 -0.77 -11.14 9.48
C ASN A 15 0.64 -10.86 9.99
N LYS A 16 1.55 -10.53 9.09
CA LYS A 16 2.95 -10.27 9.42
C LYS A 16 3.23 -8.80 9.74
N ILE A 17 2.28 -7.92 9.48
CA ILE A 17 2.47 -6.49 9.68
C ILE A 17 1.38 -5.84 10.56
N ILE A 18 0.37 -6.60 10.95
CA ILE A 18 -0.83 -6.06 11.62
C ILE A 18 -0.50 -5.40 12.96
N ASP A 19 0.56 -5.82 13.64
CA ASP A 19 0.98 -5.20 14.89
C ASP A 19 1.48 -3.77 14.70
N LEU A 20 2.12 -3.48 13.57
CA LEU A 20 2.61 -2.13 13.24
C LEU A 20 1.58 -1.31 12.47
N TYR A 21 0.76 -1.95 11.68
CA TYR A 21 -0.24 -1.30 10.84
C TYR A 21 -1.62 -1.87 11.16
N PRO A 22 -2.18 -1.58 12.34
CA PRO A 22 -3.46 -2.15 12.74
C PRO A 22 -4.58 -1.73 11.78
N ALA A 23 -5.56 -2.63 11.61
CA ALA A 23 -6.69 -2.46 10.71
C ALA A 23 -6.34 -2.46 9.22
N SER A 24 -5.10 -2.83 8.86
CA SER A 24 -4.74 -3.01 7.46
C SER A 24 -5.50 -4.17 6.85
N LYS A 25 -5.80 -4.06 5.56
CA LYS A 25 -6.61 -5.06 4.83
C LYS A 25 -5.98 -5.37 3.49
N HIS A 26 -6.34 -6.52 2.95
CA HIS A 26 -6.07 -6.88 1.56
C HIS A 26 -7.37 -6.74 0.77
N ILE A 27 -7.29 -6.32 -0.48
CA ILE A 27 -8.51 -6.12 -1.28
C ILE A 27 -9.33 -7.40 -1.42
N LYS A 28 -8.68 -8.57 -1.32
CA LYS A 28 -9.37 -9.87 -1.36
C LYS A 28 -10.38 -10.01 -0.22
N THR A 29 -10.04 -9.57 0.98
CA THR A 29 -10.95 -9.67 2.14
C THR A 29 -12.11 -8.69 2.05
N LEU A 30 -12.00 -7.70 1.17
CA LEU A 30 -13.04 -6.70 0.95
C LEU A 30 -13.85 -6.98 -0.33
N ALA A 31 -13.62 -8.15 -0.96
CA ALA A 31 -14.26 -8.54 -2.22
C ALA A 31 -14.01 -7.54 -3.34
N LEU A 32 -12.81 -6.95 -3.38
CA LEU A 32 -12.43 -5.96 -4.40
C LEU A 32 -11.47 -6.50 -5.45
N THR A 33 -11.23 -7.82 -5.47
CA THR A 33 -10.41 -8.43 -6.51
C THR A 33 -11.12 -8.34 -7.86
N ASN A 34 -10.35 -8.18 -8.92
CA ASN A 34 -10.86 -8.01 -10.29
C ASN A 34 -11.77 -6.79 -10.43
N THR A 35 -11.55 -5.80 -9.58
CA THR A 35 -12.32 -4.56 -9.59
C THR A 35 -11.48 -3.47 -10.25
N ASP A 36 -12.12 -2.52 -10.91
CA ASP A 36 -11.42 -1.39 -11.52
C ASP A 36 -10.63 -0.60 -10.48
N ASP A 37 -9.46 -0.11 -10.87
CA ASP A 37 -8.61 0.71 -10.02
C ASP A 37 -9.34 1.93 -9.46
N ALA A 38 -10.29 2.47 -10.23
CA ALA A 38 -11.10 3.60 -9.77
C ALA A 38 -11.90 3.27 -8.52
N VAL A 39 -12.45 2.05 -8.43
CA VAL A 39 -13.23 1.62 -7.27
C VAL A 39 -12.33 1.42 -6.07
N ILE A 40 -11.16 0.80 -6.26
CA ILE A 40 -10.19 0.62 -5.19
C ILE A 40 -9.72 1.97 -4.66
N TRP A 41 -9.43 2.90 -5.58
CA TRP A 41 -9.00 4.25 -5.25
C TRP A 41 -10.03 4.97 -4.36
N GLU A 42 -11.29 4.96 -4.78
CA GLU A 42 -12.36 5.62 -4.03
C GLU A 42 -12.60 4.96 -2.68
N TYR A 43 -12.52 3.64 -2.61
CA TYR A 43 -12.64 2.92 -1.35
C TYR A 43 -11.54 3.33 -0.38
N ALA A 44 -10.29 3.35 -0.84
CA ALA A 44 -9.15 3.73 -0.02
C ALA A 44 -9.29 5.17 0.46
N LYS A 45 -9.72 6.07 -0.41
CA LYS A 45 -9.94 7.47 -0.09
C LYS A 45 -10.99 7.63 1.00
N GLY A 46 -12.13 6.96 0.85
CA GLY A 46 -13.25 7.07 1.79
C GLY A 46 -13.01 6.42 3.14
N ASN A 47 -12.06 5.50 3.23
CA ASN A 47 -11.79 4.73 4.44
C ASN A 47 -10.39 4.98 5.02
N ASN A 48 -9.69 5.98 4.53
CA ASN A 48 -8.38 6.41 5.05
C ASN A 48 -7.30 5.33 4.97
N PHE A 49 -7.29 4.57 3.87
CA PHE A 49 -6.23 3.60 3.60
C PHE A 49 -5.12 4.23 2.77
N ILE A 50 -3.89 3.75 2.97
CA ILE A 50 -2.77 3.96 2.07
C ILE A 50 -2.69 2.73 1.17
N ILE A 51 -2.75 2.90 -0.14
CA ILE A 51 -2.67 1.77 -1.08
C ILE A 51 -1.22 1.32 -1.21
N VAL A 52 -1.00 0.01 -1.17
CA VAL A 52 0.32 -0.59 -1.36
C VAL A 52 0.24 -1.59 -2.50
N SER A 53 1.11 -1.44 -3.50
CA SER A 53 1.12 -2.31 -4.68
C SER A 53 2.54 -2.52 -5.19
N LYS A 54 2.76 -3.62 -5.92
CA LYS A 54 4.04 -3.90 -6.58
C LYS A 54 4.13 -3.26 -7.96
N ASP A 55 3.00 -2.89 -8.55
CA ASP A 55 3.00 -2.24 -9.86
C ASP A 55 2.61 -0.78 -9.73
N ALA A 56 2.79 -0.03 -10.81
CA ALA A 56 2.60 1.41 -10.81
C ALA A 56 1.23 1.84 -11.35
N ASP A 57 0.23 0.96 -11.32
CA ASP A 57 -1.09 1.25 -11.89
C ASP A 57 -1.75 2.47 -11.25
N PHE A 58 -1.51 2.70 -9.95
CA PHE A 58 -2.08 3.85 -9.25
C PHE A 58 -1.23 5.11 -9.36
N HIS A 59 -0.05 5.02 -9.98
CA HIS A 59 0.88 6.15 -10.08
C HIS A 59 0.24 7.33 -10.82
N GLN A 60 -0.36 7.04 -11.98
CA GLN A 60 -0.98 8.08 -12.79
C GLN A 60 -2.17 8.72 -12.09
N ARG A 61 -2.98 7.91 -11.40
CA ARG A 61 -4.10 8.45 -10.61
C ARG A 61 -3.60 9.37 -9.52
N SER A 62 -2.51 8.99 -8.86
CA SER A 62 -1.91 9.80 -7.81
C SER A 62 -1.40 11.13 -8.35
N LEU A 63 -0.79 11.11 -9.54
CA LEU A 63 -0.31 12.33 -10.19
C LEU A 63 -1.48 13.25 -10.60
N LEU A 64 -2.59 12.66 -11.05
CA LEU A 64 -3.74 13.44 -11.53
C LEU A 64 -4.61 13.96 -10.39
N TYR A 65 -4.83 13.15 -9.37
CA TYR A 65 -5.82 13.47 -8.33
C TYR A 65 -5.21 13.78 -6.97
N GLY A 66 -3.92 13.51 -6.80
CA GLY A 66 -3.24 13.76 -5.53
C GLY A 66 -3.71 12.83 -4.43
N GLN A 67 -3.65 13.30 -3.22
CA GLN A 67 -4.04 12.55 -2.02
C GLN A 67 -5.27 13.20 -1.37
N PRO A 68 -6.05 12.48 -0.56
CA PRO A 68 -6.03 11.03 -0.35
C PRO A 68 -6.60 10.26 -1.56
N PRO A 69 -6.28 8.99 -1.69
CA PRO A 69 -5.40 8.18 -0.86
C PRO A 69 -3.93 8.35 -1.24
N LYS A 70 -3.04 8.11 -0.30
CA LYS A 70 -1.61 8.01 -0.58
C LYS A 70 -1.31 6.64 -1.17
N PHE A 71 -0.21 6.55 -1.91
CA PHE A 71 0.17 5.34 -2.62
C PHE A 71 1.63 4.99 -2.34
N ILE A 72 1.87 3.73 -1.95
CA ILE A 72 3.21 3.17 -1.79
C ILE A 72 3.42 2.13 -2.89
N VAL A 73 4.45 2.33 -3.72
CA VAL A 73 4.81 1.34 -4.72
C VAL A 73 6.06 0.60 -4.23
N LEU A 74 5.99 -0.73 -4.23
CA LEU A 74 7.09 -1.61 -3.80
C LEU A 74 7.86 -2.05 -5.03
N ARG A 75 9.09 -1.58 -5.18
CA ARG A 75 9.99 -2.00 -6.25
C ARG A 75 10.94 -3.07 -5.72
N ILE A 76 10.37 -4.18 -5.31
CA ILE A 76 11.09 -5.26 -4.62
C ILE A 76 11.32 -6.46 -5.55
N GLY A 77 10.60 -6.51 -6.68
CA GLY A 77 10.69 -7.62 -7.62
C GLY A 77 10.00 -8.87 -7.10
N ASN A 78 10.42 -10.04 -7.59
CA ASN A 78 9.85 -11.31 -7.17
C ASN A 78 10.49 -11.76 -5.87
N SER A 79 9.95 -11.27 -4.75
CA SER A 79 10.46 -11.58 -3.43
C SER A 79 9.44 -12.40 -2.65
N PRO A 80 9.89 -13.27 -1.73
CA PRO A 80 8.96 -14.01 -0.89
C PRO A 80 8.16 -13.07 0.03
N THR A 81 7.01 -13.56 0.47
CA THR A 81 6.10 -12.83 1.35
C THR A 81 6.80 -12.29 2.59
N THR A 82 7.68 -13.08 3.19
CA THR A 82 8.43 -12.67 4.39
C THR A 82 9.30 -11.45 4.12
N LYS A 83 9.90 -11.39 2.93
CA LYS A 83 10.78 -10.28 2.57
C LYS A 83 10.00 -8.99 2.32
N ILE A 84 8.81 -9.10 1.71
CA ILE A 84 7.93 -7.97 1.49
C ILE A 84 7.42 -7.44 2.83
N ALA A 85 6.97 -8.34 3.71
CA ALA A 85 6.54 -7.96 5.06
C ALA A 85 7.67 -7.28 5.81
N GLN A 86 8.89 -7.80 5.71
CA GLN A 86 10.05 -7.21 6.38
C GLN A 86 10.34 -5.80 5.87
N ALA A 87 10.20 -5.57 4.56
CA ALA A 87 10.40 -4.24 3.99
C ALA A 87 9.39 -3.24 4.57
N LEU A 88 8.14 -3.64 4.75
CA LEU A 88 7.13 -2.78 5.36
C LEU A 88 7.43 -2.53 6.84
N ARG A 89 7.95 -3.52 7.55
CA ARG A 89 8.34 -3.36 8.95
C ARG A 89 9.57 -2.47 9.10
N ASP A 90 10.60 -2.70 8.29
CA ASP A 90 11.85 -1.95 8.37
C ASP A 90 11.67 -0.47 8.00
N ASN A 91 10.68 -0.17 7.17
CA ASN A 91 10.40 1.19 6.72
C ASN A 91 9.24 1.84 7.49
N PHE A 92 8.91 1.31 8.66
CA PHE A 92 7.78 1.82 9.44
C PHE A 92 7.88 3.32 9.71
N ASP A 93 9.05 3.80 10.13
CA ASP A 93 9.24 5.23 10.42
C ASP A 93 9.09 6.08 9.16
N THR A 94 9.66 5.63 8.05
CA THR A 94 9.55 6.31 6.76
C THR A 94 8.09 6.38 6.31
N ILE A 95 7.36 5.28 6.44
CA ILE A 95 5.95 5.22 6.06
C ILE A 95 5.10 6.10 6.99
N SER A 96 5.42 6.11 8.28
CA SER A 96 4.72 6.96 9.25
C SER A 96 4.87 8.44 8.91
N GLN A 97 6.08 8.86 8.57
CA GLN A 97 6.33 10.24 8.15
C GLN A 97 5.63 10.58 6.86
N PHE A 98 5.64 9.65 5.92
CA PHE A 98 4.93 9.79 4.65
C PHE A 98 3.42 9.96 4.90
N ALA A 99 2.85 9.18 5.80
CA ALA A 99 1.42 9.25 6.12
C ALA A 99 1.02 10.62 6.66
N LEU A 100 1.93 11.31 7.35
CA LEU A 100 1.69 12.63 7.91
C LEU A 100 2.06 13.77 6.96
N ASN A 101 2.77 13.48 5.87
CA ASN A 101 3.20 14.49 4.92
C ASN A 101 2.01 14.98 4.10
N GLU A 102 1.80 16.29 4.07
CA GLU A 102 0.65 16.86 3.36
C GLU A 102 0.90 17.11 1.88
N VAL A 103 2.15 17.00 1.44
CA VAL A 103 2.54 17.32 0.06
C VAL A 103 2.73 16.06 -0.78
N GLU A 104 3.42 15.05 -0.25
CA GLU A 104 3.78 13.85 -1.00
C GLU A 104 2.62 12.87 -1.08
N SER A 105 2.32 12.41 -2.29
CA SER A 105 1.24 11.47 -2.57
C SER A 105 1.75 10.06 -2.82
N ILE A 106 3.02 9.91 -3.21
CA ILE A 106 3.62 8.65 -3.63
C ILE A 106 4.92 8.41 -2.87
N LEU A 107 5.08 7.20 -2.37
CA LEU A 107 6.34 6.74 -1.77
C LEU A 107 6.81 5.50 -2.51
N VAL A 108 8.06 5.51 -2.95
CA VAL A 108 8.69 4.35 -3.59
C VAL A 108 9.58 3.65 -2.58
N LEU A 109 9.32 2.36 -2.35
CA LEU A 109 10.17 1.52 -1.51
C LEU A 109 10.91 0.53 -2.40
N ASN A 110 12.23 0.62 -2.41
CA ASN A 110 13.08 -0.29 -3.16
C ASN A 110 13.52 -1.44 -2.24
N SER A 111 13.87 -2.57 -2.85
CA SER A 111 14.46 -3.64 -2.07
C SER A 111 15.78 -3.14 -1.49
N SER A 112 15.95 -3.29 -0.19
CA SER A 112 17.26 -3.06 0.41
C SER A 112 18.16 -4.21 -0.02
N SER A 113 19.21 -3.89 -0.62
CA SER A 113 20.23 -4.86 -0.99
C SER A 113 20.97 -5.34 0.25
#